data_e27f73db40004ce36d2f9b1b9ed00b35
#
_entry.id   e27f73db40004ce36d2f9b1b9ed00b35
#
_cell.length_a   1.000
_cell.length_b   1.000
_cell.length_c   1.000
_cell.angle_alpha   90.00
_cell.angle_beta   90.00
_cell.angle_gamma   90.00
#
_symmetry.space_group_name_H-M   'P 1'
#
loop_
_entity.id
_entity.type
_entity.pdbx_description
1 polymer ?
#
loop_
_entity_poly.entity_id
_entity_poly.type
_entity_poly.pdbx_seq_one_letter_code
_entity_poly.pdbx_strand_id
1 'polypeptide(L)'
;MLTSDQKIKINEKVQGFKEAADFYRMEYSQDLMGMFRDFGCMLLEACGINEEEDPEIKQLFGYRQVLRGTVKRQLTVIAEELAGLWKAPVSGEMFQTALSEMFNFCLYSKGGKNRYLLPVEIAKPLLGLVTRPEGMLSPGEGETVLDTQCGAGSTLMTACKYLKDPKLMGYEQDEELWAAGIIISRLSELKIELHLQEEIPACLYESCDLVISNPVYGTDAIKDESLAAELPSELRTV
;
A
#
# COMPACT_ATOMS: atom_id res chain seq x y z
N MET A 1 -10.39 -17.25 -12.46
CA MET A 1 -11.14 -17.54 -11.20
C MET A 1 -10.50 -18.70 -10.48
N LEU A 2 -10.24 -18.56 -9.18
CA LEU A 2 -9.64 -19.59 -8.35
C LEU A 2 -10.57 -20.80 -8.16
N THR A 3 -10.00 -22.01 -8.22
CA THR A 3 -10.70 -23.26 -7.91
C THR A 3 -10.98 -23.38 -6.40
N SER A 4 -11.87 -24.30 -6.01
CA SER A 4 -12.16 -24.56 -4.58
C SER A 4 -10.91 -24.97 -3.80
N ASP A 5 -10.07 -25.84 -4.37
CA ASP A 5 -8.82 -26.27 -3.72
C ASP A 5 -7.81 -25.13 -3.56
N GLN A 6 -7.74 -24.22 -4.55
CA GLN A 6 -6.88 -23.04 -4.45
C GLN A 6 -7.35 -22.09 -3.34
N LYS A 7 -8.67 -21.88 -3.21
CA LYS A 7 -9.25 -21.08 -2.12
C LYS A 7 -8.97 -21.69 -0.75
N ILE A 8 -9.06 -23.01 -0.60
CA ILE A 8 -8.71 -23.70 0.65
C ILE A 8 -7.26 -23.42 1.03
N LYS A 9 -6.32 -23.60 0.09
CA LYS A 9 -4.89 -23.35 0.33
C LYS A 9 -4.59 -21.90 0.72
N ILE A 10 -5.28 -20.92 0.11
CA ILE A 10 -5.15 -19.51 0.49
C ILE A 10 -5.64 -19.32 1.91
N ASN A 11 -6.84 -19.82 2.23
CA ASN A 11 -7.44 -19.68 3.56
C ASN A 11 -6.56 -20.27 4.66
N GLU A 12 -5.90 -21.40 4.42
CA GLU A 12 -4.95 -22.00 5.39
C GLU A 12 -3.79 -21.04 5.70
N LYS A 13 -3.22 -20.39 4.69
CA LYS A 13 -2.10 -19.45 4.88
C LYS A 13 -2.54 -18.17 5.59
N VAL A 14 -3.69 -17.63 5.19
CA VAL A 14 -4.29 -16.44 5.82
C VAL A 14 -4.67 -16.75 7.27
N GLN A 15 -5.18 -17.95 7.55
CA GLN A 15 -5.50 -18.37 8.90
C GLN A 15 -4.23 -18.51 9.77
N GLY A 16 -3.18 -19.14 9.26
CA GLY A 16 -1.88 -19.20 9.96
C GLY A 16 -1.29 -17.82 10.25
N PHE A 17 -1.44 -16.87 9.32
CA PHE A 17 -1.04 -15.48 9.53
C PHE A 17 -1.87 -14.81 10.64
N LYS A 18 -3.19 -15.02 10.69
CA LYS A 18 -4.07 -14.50 11.75
C LYS A 18 -3.72 -15.09 13.13
N GLU A 19 -3.36 -16.35 13.19
CA GLU A 19 -2.90 -17.00 14.42
C GLU A 19 -1.56 -16.41 14.91
N ALA A 20 -0.64 -16.12 14.00
CA ALA A 20 0.60 -15.40 14.33
C ALA A 20 0.33 -13.98 14.87
N ALA A 21 -0.74 -13.33 14.44
CA ALA A 21 -1.11 -12.00 14.87
C ALA A 21 -1.44 -11.91 16.37
N ASP A 22 -2.02 -12.96 16.94
CA ASP A 22 -2.33 -12.98 18.38
C ASP A 22 -1.04 -12.98 19.22
N PHE A 23 -0.03 -13.73 18.80
CA PHE A 23 1.30 -13.70 19.43
C PHE A 23 2.01 -12.38 19.19
N TYR A 24 1.90 -11.80 17.98
CA TYR A 24 2.49 -10.51 17.67
C TYR A 24 1.93 -9.40 18.55
N ARG A 25 0.61 -9.36 18.77
CA ARG A 25 -0.03 -8.38 19.67
C ARG A 25 0.48 -8.47 21.10
N MET A 26 0.74 -9.69 21.58
CA MET A 26 1.25 -9.89 22.94
C MET A 26 2.70 -9.43 23.11
N GLU A 27 3.53 -9.62 22.08
CA GLU A 27 4.98 -9.44 22.18
C GLU A 27 5.45 -8.07 21.66
N TYR A 28 4.75 -7.47 20.69
CA TYR A 28 5.25 -6.31 19.95
C TYR A 28 4.30 -5.11 19.96
N SER A 29 3.09 -5.23 19.42
CA SER A 29 2.16 -4.12 19.25
C SER A 29 0.72 -4.57 19.05
N GLN A 30 -0.24 -3.74 19.45
CA GLN A 30 -1.66 -3.90 19.11
C GLN A 30 -1.95 -3.54 17.65
N ASP A 31 -1.14 -2.70 17.03
CA ASP A 31 -1.25 -2.32 15.62
C ASP A 31 -0.59 -3.38 14.73
N LEU A 32 -1.42 -4.08 13.98
CA LEU A 32 -0.96 -5.17 13.11
C LEU A 32 -0.36 -4.70 11.78
N MET A 33 -0.41 -3.40 11.46
CA MET A 33 0.26 -2.90 10.27
C MET A 33 1.78 -3.03 10.38
N GLY A 34 2.34 -2.85 11.61
CA GLY A 34 3.74 -3.19 11.88
C GLY A 34 4.06 -4.67 11.63
N MET A 35 3.13 -5.59 11.98
CA MET A 35 3.27 -7.02 11.63
C MET A 35 3.28 -7.24 10.12
N PHE A 36 2.40 -6.55 9.37
CA PHE A 36 2.36 -6.67 7.92
C PHE A 36 3.67 -6.17 7.29
N ARG A 37 4.22 -5.04 7.78
CA ARG A 37 5.55 -4.55 7.38
C ARG A 37 6.65 -5.59 7.61
N ASP A 38 6.74 -6.11 8.84
CA ASP A 38 7.80 -7.05 9.22
C ASP A 38 7.69 -8.37 8.43
N PHE A 39 6.47 -8.87 8.26
CA PHE A 39 6.18 -10.03 7.41
C PHE A 39 6.51 -9.75 5.93
N GLY A 40 6.12 -8.57 5.44
CA GLY A 40 6.40 -8.16 4.06
C GLY A 40 7.89 -8.09 3.74
N CYS A 41 8.72 -7.62 4.68
CA CYS A 41 10.17 -7.67 4.55
C CYS A 41 10.68 -9.12 4.40
N MET A 42 10.18 -10.06 5.23
CA MET A 42 10.53 -11.48 5.13
C MET A 42 10.08 -12.08 3.79
N LEU A 43 8.92 -11.70 3.30
CA LEU A 43 8.37 -12.16 2.03
C LEU A 43 9.17 -11.63 0.84
N LEU A 44 9.58 -10.35 0.85
CA LEU A 44 10.46 -9.76 -0.16
C LEU A 44 11.79 -10.53 -0.22
N GLU A 45 12.44 -10.77 0.93
CA GLU A 45 13.67 -11.57 1.03
C GLU A 45 13.46 -12.98 0.45
N ALA A 46 12.37 -13.66 0.81
CA ALA A 46 12.05 -15.00 0.30
C ALA A 46 11.78 -15.04 -1.22
N CYS A 47 11.24 -13.93 -1.79
CA CYS A 47 11.09 -13.74 -3.21
C CYS A 47 12.41 -13.43 -3.93
N GLY A 48 13.47 -13.07 -3.19
CA GLY A 48 14.77 -12.67 -3.74
C GLY A 48 14.84 -11.19 -4.11
N ILE A 49 13.91 -10.38 -3.60
CA ILE A 49 13.92 -8.93 -3.73
C ILE A 49 14.74 -8.38 -2.55
N ASN A 50 15.81 -7.64 -2.84
CA ASN A 50 16.76 -7.16 -1.85
C ASN A 50 17.00 -5.65 -1.94
N GLU A 51 17.75 -5.12 -0.99
CA GLU A 51 18.02 -3.69 -0.82
C GLU A 51 19.11 -3.13 -1.75
N GLU A 52 19.83 -3.96 -2.49
CA GLU A 52 21.02 -3.52 -3.24
C GLU A 52 20.63 -2.66 -4.45
N GLU A 53 19.48 -2.93 -5.05
CA GLU A 53 19.03 -2.29 -6.29
C GLU A 53 17.85 -1.31 -6.07
N ASP A 54 17.27 -1.27 -4.86
CA ASP A 54 16.06 -0.47 -4.57
C ASP A 54 16.23 0.33 -3.26
N PRO A 55 16.43 1.66 -3.34
CA PRO A 55 16.62 2.51 -2.17
C PRO A 55 15.42 2.53 -1.23
N GLU A 56 14.20 2.33 -1.74
CA GLU A 56 12.98 2.28 -0.92
C GLU A 56 12.91 0.96 -0.15
N ILE A 57 13.32 -0.16 -0.74
CA ILE A 57 13.49 -1.43 -0.02
C ILE A 57 14.53 -1.30 1.09
N LYS A 58 15.63 -0.62 0.82
CA LYS A 58 16.66 -0.36 1.84
C LYS A 58 16.10 0.46 3.00
N GLN A 59 15.34 1.50 2.71
CA GLN A 59 14.66 2.30 3.72
C GLN A 59 13.65 1.45 4.51
N LEU A 60 12.81 0.68 3.82
CA LEU A 60 11.84 -0.24 4.42
C LEU A 60 12.50 -1.21 5.40
N PHE A 61 13.60 -1.84 5.00
CA PHE A 61 14.32 -2.79 5.86
C PHE A 61 14.92 -2.12 7.10
N GLY A 62 15.21 -0.82 7.06
CA GLY A 62 15.61 -0.02 8.21
C GLY A 62 14.53 0.11 9.28
N TYR A 63 13.25 0.02 8.90
CA TYR A 63 12.11 0.12 9.84
C TYR A 63 11.65 -1.21 10.42
N ARG A 64 12.09 -2.35 9.87
CA ARG A 64 11.64 -3.68 10.32
C ARG A 64 12.06 -3.97 11.75
N GLN A 65 11.20 -4.66 12.48
CA GLN A 65 11.52 -5.19 13.80
C GLN A 65 12.19 -6.56 13.70
N VAL A 66 13.09 -6.84 14.64
CA VAL A 66 13.71 -8.17 14.76
C VAL A 66 12.74 -9.11 15.47
N LEU A 67 11.96 -9.83 14.70
CA LEU A 67 11.05 -10.84 15.23
C LEU A 67 11.79 -12.02 15.84
N ARG A 68 11.21 -12.63 16.88
CA ARG A 68 11.78 -13.76 17.64
C ARG A 68 10.72 -14.84 17.91
N GLY A 69 11.15 -15.96 18.46
CA GLY A 69 10.30 -17.00 19.00
C GLY A 69 9.30 -17.61 18.01
N THR A 70 8.07 -17.77 18.47
CA THR A 70 6.98 -18.43 17.72
C THR A 70 6.54 -17.56 16.54
N VAL A 71 6.40 -16.26 16.74
CA VAL A 71 6.00 -15.31 15.69
C VAL A 71 6.93 -15.40 14.48
N LYS A 72 8.25 -15.30 14.72
CA LYS A 72 9.24 -15.41 13.64
C LYS A 72 9.08 -16.72 12.86
N ARG A 73 9.01 -17.86 13.58
CA ARG A 73 8.91 -19.18 12.91
C ARG A 73 7.67 -19.31 12.06
N GLN A 74 6.50 -18.91 12.58
CA GLN A 74 5.25 -18.99 11.84
C GLN A 74 5.28 -18.11 10.59
N LEU A 75 5.70 -16.84 10.73
CA LEU A 75 5.75 -15.91 9.60
C LEU A 75 6.79 -16.31 8.55
N THR A 76 7.94 -16.89 8.98
CA THR A 76 8.94 -17.43 8.03
C THR A 76 8.35 -18.52 7.14
N VAL A 77 7.67 -19.50 7.72
CA VAL A 77 7.06 -20.60 6.96
C VAL A 77 6.04 -20.05 5.95
N ILE A 78 5.18 -19.13 6.38
CA ILE A 78 4.17 -18.52 5.50
C ILE A 78 4.83 -17.74 4.37
N ALA A 79 5.88 -16.96 4.66
CA ALA A 79 6.61 -16.18 3.67
C ALA A 79 7.27 -17.07 2.61
N GLU A 80 7.94 -18.16 3.01
CA GLU A 80 8.56 -19.12 2.11
C GLU A 80 7.53 -19.83 1.20
N GLU A 81 6.40 -20.24 1.77
CA GLU A 81 5.32 -20.86 1.02
C GLU A 81 4.66 -19.89 0.01
N LEU A 82 4.44 -18.62 0.39
CA LEU A 82 3.92 -17.60 -0.51
C LEU A 82 4.93 -17.23 -1.59
N ALA A 83 6.23 -17.15 -1.27
CA ALA A 83 7.28 -16.92 -2.26
C ALA A 83 7.32 -18.05 -3.32
N GLY A 84 7.03 -19.28 -2.91
CA GLY A 84 6.84 -20.40 -3.84
C GLY A 84 5.67 -20.19 -4.80
N LEU A 85 4.58 -19.58 -4.36
CA LEU A 85 3.44 -19.24 -5.19
C LEU A 85 3.74 -18.04 -6.13
N TRP A 86 4.48 -17.04 -5.64
CA TRP A 86 4.86 -15.86 -6.41
C TRP A 86 5.71 -16.22 -7.62
N LYS A 87 6.65 -17.14 -7.46
CA LYS A 87 7.55 -17.62 -8.53
C LYS A 87 6.87 -18.57 -9.54
N ALA A 88 5.69 -19.07 -9.24
CA ALA A 88 4.99 -20.04 -10.07
C ALA A 88 4.06 -19.36 -11.08
N PRO A 89 4.22 -19.56 -12.41
CA PRO A 89 3.48 -18.84 -13.44
C PRO A 89 1.96 -18.95 -13.37
N VAL A 90 1.44 -20.00 -12.74
CA VAL A 90 -0.01 -20.30 -12.67
C VAL A 90 -0.64 -19.84 -11.35
N SER A 91 0.15 -19.41 -10.38
CA SER A 91 -0.30 -19.16 -9.00
C SER A 91 -0.35 -17.68 -8.62
N GLY A 92 -0.07 -16.76 -9.52
CA GLY A 92 -0.05 -15.31 -9.25
C GLY A 92 -1.36 -14.77 -8.67
N GLU A 93 -2.52 -15.25 -9.17
CA GLU A 93 -3.83 -14.86 -8.62
C GLU A 93 -3.99 -15.33 -7.15
N MET A 94 -3.47 -16.52 -6.82
CA MET A 94 -3.49 -17.05 -5.45
C MET A 94 -2.61 -16.19 -4.53
N PHE A 95 -1.43 -15.87 -4.96
CA PHE A 95 -0.49 -15.04 -4.22
C PHE A 95 -1.07 -13.66 -3.92
N GLN A 96 -1.56 -12.96 -4.94
CA GLN A 96 -2.15 -11.63 -4.80
C GLN A 96 -3.40 -11.63 -3.90
N THR A 97 -4.22 -12.69 -3.99
CA THR A 97 -5.40 -12.84 -3.12
C THR A 97 -4.97 -13.00 -1.66
N ALA A 98 -4.02 -13.90 -1.37
CA ALA A 98 -3.54 -14.12 -0.01
C ALA A 98 -2.92 -12.84 0.59
N LEU A 99 -2.05 -12.15 -0.17
CA LEU A 99 -1.42 -10.90 0.25
C LEU A 99 -2.45 -9.82 0.57
N SER A 100 -3.46 -9.66 -0.29
CA SER A 100 -4.53 -8.68 -0.10
C SER A 100 -5.39 -8.98 1.13
N GLU A 101 -5.70 -10.26 1.40
CA GLU A 101 -6.46 -10.65 2.59
C GLU A 101 -5.66 -10.41 3.88
N MET A 102 -4.37 -10.71 3.88
CA MET A 102 -3.48 -10.45 5.03
C MET A 102 -3.34 -8.95 5.29
N PHE A 103 -3.16 -8.14 4.24
CA PHE A 103 -3.12 -6.69 4.34
C PHE A 103 -4.41 -6.12 4.91
N ASN A 104 -5.57 -6.49 4.37
CA ASN A 104 -6.87 -6.04 4.84
C ASN A 104 -7.14 -6.45 6.29
N PHE A 105 -6.74 -7.67 6.68
CA PHE A 105 -6.85 -8.11 8.06
C PHE A 105 -6.04 -7.21 9.01
N CYS A 106 -4.82 -6.83 8.65
CA CYS A 106 -3.99 -5.93 9.44
C CYS A 106 -4.56 -4.51 9.47
N LEU A 107 -4.97 -3.98 8.32
CA LEU A 107 -5.50 -2.62 8.15
C LEU A 107 -6.76 -2.38 9.01
N TYR A 108 -7.68 -3.34 9.02
CA TYR A 108 -8.96 -3.22 9.73
C TYR A 108 -8.96 -3.91 11.10
N SER A 109 -7.79 -4.21 11.66
CA SER A 109 -7.68 -4.85 12.97
C SER A 109 -8.13 -3.93 14.10
N LYS A 110 -8.74 -4.52 15.13
CA LYS A 110 -9.06 -3.79 16.37
C LYS A 110 -7.79 -3.35 17.08
N GLY A 111 -7.77 -2.13 17.59
CA GLY A 111 -6.64 -1.54 18.30
C GLY A 111 -5.58 -0.90 17.39
N GLY A 112 -5.76 -0.95 16.07
CA GLY A 112 -4.95 -0.19 15.12
C GLY A 112 -5.38 1.28 15.02
N LYS A 113 -4.56 2.08 14.33
CA LYS A 113 -4.91 3.44 13.96
C LYS A 113 -6.06 3.42 12.94
N ASN A 114 -6.92 4.43 12.97
CA ASN A 114 -7.92 4.61 11.93
C ASN A 114 -7.23 5.03 10.62
N ARG A 115 -7.18 4.10 9.67
CA ARG A 115 -6.60 4.32 8.33
C ARG A 115 -7.69 4.10 7.29
N TYR A 116 -7.87 5.07 6.42
CA TYR A 116 -8.88 5.03 5.38
C TYR A 116 -8.20 5.04 4.02
N LEU A 117 -8.33 3.94 3.29
CA LEU A 117 -7.88 3.86 1.91
C LEU A 117 -9.06 4.05 0.97
N LEU A 118 -8.79 4.69 -0.18
CA LEU A 118 -9.80 4.82 -1.23
C LEU A 118 -10.11 3.41 -1.80
N PRO A 119 -11.37 2.93 -1.69
CA PRO A 119 -11.75 1.66 -2.28
C PRO A 119 -11.50 1.64 -3.79
N VAL A 120 -11.02 0.51 -4.31
CA VAL A 120 -10.74 0.35 -5.75
C VAL A 120 -12.00 0.56 -6.59
N GLU A 121 -13.17 0.24 -6.05
CA GLU A 121 -14.47 0.44 -6.67
C GLU A 121 -14.80 1.92 -6.90
N ILE A 122 -14.21 2.81 -6.10
CA ILE A 122 -14.31 4.28 -6.26
C ILE A 122 -13.17 4.80 -7.13
N ALA A 123 -11.95 4.31 -6.92
CA ALA A 123 -10.79 4.74 -7.70
C ALA A 123 -10.94 4.46 -9.20
N LYS A 124 -11.46 3.28 -9.57
CA LYS A 124 -11.68 2.89 -10.97
C LYS A 124 -12.54 3.86 -11.78
N PRO A 125 -13.78 4.20 -11.36
CA PRO A 125 -14.59 5.14 -12.14
C PRO A 125 -14.00 6.54 -12.18
N LEU A 126 -13.37 7.02 -11.10
CA LEU A 126 -12.71 8.33 -11.08
C LEU A 126 -11.59 8.40 -12.10
N LEU A 127 -10.68 7.44 -12.10
CA LEU A 127 -9.61 7.34 -13.09
C LEU A 127 -10.16 7.18 -14.51
N GLY A 128 -11.17 6.34 -14.70
CA GLY A 128 -11.82 6.16 -15.99
C GLY A 128 -12.50 7.43 -16.52
N LEU A 129 -12.94 8.34 -15.67
CA LEU A 129 -13.50 9.63 -16.10
C LEU A 129 -12.43 10.61 -16.60
N VAL A 130 -11.29 10.68 -15.91
CA VAL A 130 -10.23 11.63 -16.28
C VAL A 130 -9.34 11.11 -17.41
N THR A 131 -9.27 9.80 -17.63
CA THR A 131 -8.42 9.16 -18.64
C THR A 131 -9.17 8.73 -19.92
N ARG A 132 -10.46 9.08 -20.09
CA ARG A 132 -11.19 8.80 -21.33
C ARG A 132 -10.65 9.63 -22.49
N PRO A 133 -10.70 9.08 -23.76
CA PRO A 133 -10.27 9.82 -24.94
C PRO A 133 -11.00 11.17 -25.14
N GLU A 134 -12.26 11.24 -24.70
CA GLU A 134 -13.09 12.46 -24.75
C GLU A 134 -13.00 13.29 -23.46
N GLY A 135 -12.22 12.82 -22.47
CA GLY A 135 -12.02 13.49 -21.18
C GLY A 135 -11.02 14.65 -21.26
N MET A 136 -10.81 15.33 -20.13
CA MET A 136 -9.89 16.47 -20.04
C MET A 136 -8.42 16.07 -20.26
N LEU A 137 -8.09 14.78 -20.08
CA LEU A 137 -6.78 14.22 -20.30
C LEU A 137 -6.90 13.07 -21.32
N SER A 138 -6.37 13.26 -22.51
CA SER A 138 -6.08 12.12 -23.39
C SER A 138 -4.88 11.40 -22.80
N PRO A 139 -5.00 10.09 -22.43
CA PRO A 139 -3.88 9.40 -21.83
C PRO A 139 -2.71 9.36 -22.80
N GLY A 140 -1.67 10.12 -22.48
CA GLY A 140 -0.38 10.10 -23.16
C GLY A 140 0.43 8.87 -22.75
N GLU A 141 1.58 8.70 -23.41
CA GLU A 141 2.58 7.72 -23.00
C GLU A 141 3.57 8.40 -22.05
N GLY A 142 3.84 7.77 -20.90
CA GLY A 142 4.82 8.27 -19.94
C GLY A 142 4.34 9.44 -19.08
N GLU A 143 3.02 9.62 -18.95
CA GLU A 143 2.44 10.64 -18.06
C GLU A 143 2.86 10.46 -16.61
N THR A 144 3.11 11.58 -15.93
CA THR A 144 3.46 11.60 -14.51
C THR A 144 2.21 11.78 -13.66
N VAL A 145 1.93 10.80 -12.82
CA VAL A 145 0.81 10.80 -11.87
C VAL A 145 1.34 10.96 -10.45
N LEU A 146 0.89 11.98 -9.76
CA LEU A 146 1.20 12.26 -8.38
C LEU A 146 -0.01 11.98 -7.49
N ASP A 147 0.17 11.13 -6.46
CA ASP A 147 -0.80 10.99 -5.37
C ASP A 147 -0.21 11.61 -4.10
N THR A 148 -0.85 12.66 -3.60
CA THR A 148 -0.32 13.50 -2.52
C THR A 148 -0.53 12.89 -1.12
N GLN A 149 -1.41 11.90 -1.00
CA GLN A 149 -1.68 11.14 0.22
C GLN A 149 -2.01 9.70 -0.17
N CYS A 150 -0.99 9.00 -0.68
CA CYS A 150 -1.21 7.77 -1.43
C CYS A 150 -1.61 6.55 -0.58
N GLY A 151 -1.47 6.62 0.74
CA GLY A 151 -1.69 5.47 1.62
C GLY A 151 -0.78 4.30 1.19
N ALA A 152 -1.37 3.13 1.02
CA ALA A 152 -0.68 1.96 0.47
C ALA A 152 -0.59 1.96 -1.08
N GLY A 153 -0.80 3.09 -1.75
CA GLY A 153 -0.61 3.23 -3.19
C GLY A 153 -1.72 2.63 -4.06
N SER A 154 -2.88 2.31 -3.51
CA SER A 154 -3.96 1.61 -4.24
C SER A 154 -4.47 2.37 -5.46
N THR A 155 -4.56 3.71 -5.37
CA THR A 155 -4.97 4.59 -6.47
C THR A 155 -3.94 4.57 -7.59
N LEU A 156 -2.65 4.70 -7.26
CA LEU A 156 -1.54 4.62 -8.22
C LEU A 156 -1.47 3.25 -8.90
N MET A 157 -1.60 2.16 -8.14
CA MET A 157 -1.65 0.80 -8.70
C MET A 157 -2.86 0.61 -9.64
N THR A 158 -3.96 1.29 -9.34
CA THR A 158 -5.13 1.27 -10.22
C THR A 158 -4.87 2.07 -11.49
N ALA A 159 -4.15 3.20 -11.42
CA ALA A 159 -3.82 4.06 -12.56
C ALA A 159 -3.01 3.29 -13.63
N CYS A 160 -2.15 2.35 -13.25
CA CYS A 160 -1.43 1.47 -14.18
C CYS A 160 -2.34 0.73 -15.18
N LYS A 161 -3.63 0.59 -14.88
CA LYS A 161 -4.60 -0.11 -15.75
C LYS A 161 -5.23 0.79 -16.81
N TYR A 162 -5.10 2.10 -16.65
CA TYR A 162 -5.75 3.10 -17.50
C TYR A 162 -4.75 3.92 -18.30
N LEU A 163 -3.51 4.00 -17.83
CA LEU A 163 -2.45 4.79 -18.45
C LEU A 163 -1.41 3.87 -19.10
N LYS A 164 -0.76 4.35 -20.16
CA LYS A 164 0.28 3.63 -20.87
C LYS A 164 1.64 4.06 -20.35
N ASP A 165 2.33 3.15 -19.67
CA ASP A 165 3.68 3.34 -19.10
C ASP A 165 3.79 4.62 -18.22
N PRO A 166 2.89 4.82 -17.25
CA PRO A 166 2.89 6.03 -16.44
C PRO A 166 4.09 6.06 -15.48
N LYS A 167 4.57 7.26 -15.17
CA LYS A 167 5.46 7.51 -14.04
C LYS A 167 4.60 7.76 -12.81
N LEU A 168 4.64 6.86 -11.85
CA LEU A 168 3.78 6.91 -10.66
C LEU A 168 4.59 7.34 -9.45
N MET A 169 4.13 8.38 -8.78
CA MET A 169 4.77 8.95 -7.60
C MET A 169 3.75 9.17 -6.49
N GLY A 170 4.05 8.73 -5.28
CA GLY A 170 3.17 8.87 -4.12
C GLY A 170 3.89 9.39 -2.89
N TYR A 171 3.18 10.18 -2.09
CA TYR A 171 3.64 10.69 -0.80
C TYR A 171 2.73 10.18 0.31
N GLU A 172 3.33 9.71 1.40
CA GLU A 172 2.63 9.19 2.57
C GLU A 172 3.40 9.53 3.84
N GLN A 173 2.72 9.94 4.88
CA GLN A 173 3.31 10.27 6.19
C GLN A 173 3.19 9.11 7.20
N ASP A 174 2.23 8.20 7.03
CA ASP A 174 2.11 7.00 7.87
C ASP A 174 3.10 5.94 7.41
N GLU A 175 4.11 5.67 8.25
CA GLU A 175 5.19 4.71 7.96
C GLU A 175 4.67 3.33 7.59
N GLU A 176 3.64 2.85 8.28
CA GLU A 176 3.11 1.51 8.02
C GLU A 176 2.31 1.43 6.71
N LEU A 177 1.59 2.50 6.32
CA LEU A 177 0.92 2.55 5.02
C LEU A 177 1.93 2.67 3.88
N TRP A 178 2.95 3.53 4.04
CA TRP A 178 4.06 3.62 3.08
C TRP A 178 4.76 2.26 2.91
N ALA A 179 5.09 1.59 4.03
CA ALA A 179 5.72 0.28 4.00
C ALA A 179 4.86 -0.76 3.26
N ALA A 180 3.55 -0.77 3.53
CA ALA A 180 2.63 -1.65 2.82
C ALA A 180 2.59 -1.36 1.31
N GLY A 181 2.63 -0.08 0.92
CA GLY A 181 2.69 0.35 -0.47
C GLY A 181 3.94 -0.17 -1.19
N ILE A 182 5.12 -0.05 -0.58
CA ILE A 182 6.37 -0.60 -1.11
C ILE A 182 6.25 -2.13 -1.28
N ILE A 183 5.83 -2.84 -0.23
CA ILE A 183 5.71 -4.30 -0.25
C ILE A 183 4.77 -4.74 -1.38
N ILE A 184 3.57 -4.18 -1.44
CA ILE A 184 2.55 -4.60 -2.40
C ILE A 184 2.98 -4.24 -3.83
N SER A 185 3.54 -3.05 -4.06
CA SER A 185 3.98 -2.64 -5.39
C SER A 185 5.10 -3.52 -5.93
N ARG A 186 6.12 -3.82 -5.12
CA ARG A 186 7.25 -4.67 -5.53
C ARG A 186 6.84 -6.11 -5.78
N LEU A 187 5.98 -6.68 -4.91
CA LEU A 187 5.43 -8.01 -5.11
C LEU A 187 4.42 -8.11 -6.25
N SER A 188 3.90 -6.96 -6.72
CA SER A 188 3.05 -6.87 -7.92
C SER A 188 3.85 -6.46 -9.17
N GLU A 189 5.17 -6.36 -9.07
CA GLU A 189 6.09 -5.96 -10.14
C GLU A 189 5.75 -4.58 -10.75
N LEU A 190 5.18 -3.69 -9.92
CA LEU A 190 4.81 -2.33 -10.32
C LEU A 190 5.93 -1.34 -9.94
N LYS A 191 6.28 -0.49 -10.89
CA LYS A 191 7.24 0.61 -10.69
C LYS A 191 6.49 1.83 -10.17
N ILE A 192 6.45 2.00 -8.85
CA ILE A 192 5.86 3.14 -8.18
C ILE A 192 6.91 3.72 -7.23
N GLU A 193 7.16 5.02 -7.31
CA GLU A 193 8.01 5.75 -6.36
C GLU A 193 7.15 6.19 -5.19
N LEU A 194 7.48 5.74 -3.98
CA LEU A 194 6.73 6.06 -2.75
C LEU A 194 7.65 6.73 -1.74
N HIS A 195 7.32 7.97 -1.40
CA HIS A 195 8.09 8.79 -0.48
C HIS A 195 7.41 8.84 0.89
N LEU A 196 8.19 8.48 1.94
CA LEU A 196 7.76 8.65 3.33
C LEU A 196 8.11 10.07 3.77
N GLN A 197 7.18 11.01 3.57
CA GLN A 197 7.32 12.39 4.04
C GLN A 197 5.98 13.13 4.05
N GLU A 198 5.90 14.15 4.88
CA GLU A 198 4.71 14.98 5.06
C GLU A 198 4.61 16.10 3.99
N GLU A 199 5.76 16.69 3.63
CA GLU A 199 5.81 17.81 2.70
C GLU A 199 6.13 17.36 1.27
N ILE A 200 5.36 17.85 0.32
CA ILE A 200 5.55 17.61 -1.12
C ILE A 200 6.27 18.82 -1.71
N PRO A 201 7.40 18.63 -2.40
CA PRO A 201 8.09 19.74 -3.06
C PRO A 201 7.16 20.49 -4.04
N ALA A 202 7.04 21.82 -3.88
CA ALA A 202 6.11 22.62 -4.67
C ALA A 202 6.33 22.49 -6.19
N CYS A 203 7.59 22.29 -6.63
CA CYS A 203 7.92 22.11 -8.04
C CYS A 203 7.30 20.84 -8.67
N LEU A 204 6.90 19.85 -7.89
CA LEU A 204 6.28 18.63 -8.41
C LEU A 204 4.88 18.89 -8.95
N TYR A 205 4.12 19.80 -8.34
CA TYR A 205 2.78 20.14 -8.84
C TYR A 205 2.79 20.74 -10.26
N GLU A 206 3.87 21.43 -10.61
CA GLU A 206 4.05 22.02 -11.94
C GLU A 206 4.56 21.01 -12.99
N SER A 207 5.08 19.87 -12.54
CA SER A 207 5.70 18.86 -13.41
C SER A 207 4.87 17.59 -13.59
N CYS A 208 3.70 17.49 -12.95
CA CYS A 208 2.82 16.34 -13.04
C CYS A 208 1.68 16.57 -14.02
N ASP A 209 1.37 15.54 -14.82
CA ASP A 209 0.25 15.57 -15.77
C ASP A 209 -1.10 15.33 -15.07
N LEU A 210 -1.09 14.53 -14.00
CA LEU A 210 -2.26 14.20 -13.20
C LEU A 210 -1.91 14.21 -11.71
N VAL A 211 -2.65 14.98 -10.93
CA VAL A 211 -2.58 14.95 -9.46
C VAL A 211 -3.85 14.29 -8.91
N ILE A 212 -3.68 13.30 -8.07
CA ILE A 212 -4.75 12.61 -7.37
C ILE A 212 -4.53 12.82 -5.88
N SER A 213 -5.60 13.00 -5.13
CA SER A 213 -5.51 13.05 -3.67
C SER A 213 -6.78 12.48 -3.05
N ASN A 214 -6.60 11.66 -2.01
CA ASN A 214 -7.67 11.24 -1.12
C ASN A 214 -7.31 11.65 0.31
N PRO A 215 -7.47 12.95 0.64
CA PRO A 215 -7.06 13.48 1.93
C PRO A 215 -7.84 12.84 3.08
N VAL A 216 -7.18 12.77 4.24
CA VAL A 216 -7.82 12.30 5.48
C VAL A 216 -8.95 13.27 5.85
N TYR A 217 -10.15 12.72 6.02
CA TYR A 217 -11.33 13.48 6.44
C TYR A 217 -11.49 13.44 7.97
N GLY A 218 -11.85 14.56 8.56
CA GLY A 218 -12.19 14.65 9.98
C GLY A 218 -11.68 15.90 10.66
N THR A 219 -12.13 16.13 11.90
CA THR A 219 -11.84 17.31 12.71
C THR A 219 -10.37 17.52 13.08
N ASP A 220 -9.54 16.49 12.89
CA ASP A 220 -8.10 16.56 13.15
C ASP A 220 -7.27 17.00 11.93
N ALA A 221 -7.88 17.15 10.75
CA ALA A 221 -7.18 17.45 9.51
C ALA A 221 -6.66 18.90 9.44
N ILE A 222 -7.27 19.83 10.17
CA ILE A 222 -6.85 21.24 10.21
C ILE A 222 -6.64 21.63 11.67
N LYS A 223 -5.47 21.34 12.21
CA LYS A 223 -5.04 21.77 13.56
C LYS A 223 -4.42 23.17 13.58
N ASP A 224 -4.07 23.70 12.41
CA ASP A 224 -3.45 25.01 12.29
C ASP A 224 -4.50 26.09 12.08
N GLU A 225 -4.78 26.86 13.12
CA GLU A 225 -5.72 27.99 13.09
C GLU A 225 -5.32 29.06 12.04
N SER A 226 -4.04 29.16 11.69
CA SER A 226 -3.55 30.09 10.69
C SER A 226 -3.98 29.66 9.26
N LEU A 227 -3.88 28.37 8.94
CA LEU A 227 -4.38 27.80 7.69
C LEU A 227 -5.92 27.88 7.59
N ALA A 228 -6.62 27.64 8.71
CA ALA A 228 -8.08 27.81 8.76
C ALA A 228 -8.51 29.26 8.50
N ALA A 229 -7.68 30.25 8.89
CA ALA A 229 -7.95 31.65 8.65
C ALA A 229 -7.80 32.07 7.18
N GLU A 230 -7.02 31.35 6.39
CA GLU A 230 -6.83 31.58 4.94
C GLU A 230 -7.94 30.98 4.07
N LEU A 231 -8.73 30.03 4.62
CA LEU A 231 -9.84 29.45 3.90
C LEU A 231 -11.00 30.45 3.70
N PRO A 232 -11.72 30.40 2.57
CA PRO A 232 -12.99 31.10 2.41
C PRO A 232 -13.94 30.82 3.57
N SER A 233 -14.70 31.83 3.99
CA SER A 233 -15.59 31.75 5.16
C SER A 233 -16.56 30.56 5.10
N GLU A 234 -16.98 30.19 3.90
CA GLU A 234 -17.88 29.07 3.61
C GLU A 234 -17.27 27.70 3.92
N LEU A 235 -15.92 27.59 3.96
CA LEU A 235 -15.19 26.35 4.23
C LEU A 235 -14.66 26.26 5.66
N ARG A 236 -14.87 27.30 6.49
CA ARG A 236 -14.39 27.31 7.89
C ARG A 236 -15.30 26.58 8.87
N THR A 237 -16.48 26.16 8.44
CA THR A 237 -17.55 25.58 9.28
C THR A 237 -17.83 24.10 8.99
N VAL A 238 -16.81 23.32 8.69
CA VAL A 238 -16.96 21.87 8.54
C VAL A 238 -16.28 21.15 9.70
#